data_18c49c9cc7ad7b115f9bcc9f13cd8691
#
_entry.id   18c49c9cc7ad7b115f9bcc9f13cd8691
#
_cell.length_a   1.000
_cell.length_b   1.000
_cell.length_c   1.000
_cell.angle_alpha   90.00
_cell.angle_beta   90.00
_cell.angle_gamma   90.00
#
_symmetry.space_group_name_H-M   'P 1'
#
loop_
_entity.id
_entity.type
_entity.pdbx_description
1 polymer ?
#
loop_
_entity_poly.entity_id
_entity_poly.type
_entity_poly.pdbx_seq_one_letter_code
_entity_poly.pdbx_strand_id
1 'polypeptide(L)'
;MKKIIGCTAGEWALKLYTVDRFISLEYLLDEQEGEYGICGVSKRVHSYEYLRNEKIDDLIVIINDTRKYEEIKKKLEKYGLIENIHFFNGWKLDSNSYHEVYADKSWQEFEKSDTNALKRQRQGWKDRARAMSQLIPEDVKTLMDIGCGEELLKEFLCKDINYYGLDYCERNKETIICDINKEKLPDIKVDLYYMAGIIDYVTDIPNFIKQLSRAKYVVMSKTRNERFIRLDDKVMDSGYMNYGISSYYCSNLITDMFEIGFVCRKMQWNYKQRDEHYFLFENYVLKQNN
;
A
#
# COMPACT_ATOMS: atom_id res chain seq x y z
N MET A 1 -4.56 -28.04 -7.90
CA MET A 1 -4.18 -26.59 -7.94
C MET A 1 -5.50 -25.81 -7.90
N LYS A 2 -5.63 -24.86 -6.99
CA LYS A 2 -6.85 -24.05 -6.90
C LYS A 2 -6.94 -23.09 -8.09
N LYS A 3 -8.14 -22.92 -8.65
CA LYS A 3 -8.43 -21.91 -9.66
C LYS A 3 -8.56 -20.56 -8.99
N ILE A 4 -7.90 -19.54 -9.52
CA ILE A 4 -8.01 -18.16 -9.03
C ILE A 4 -8.94 -17.39 -9.95
N ILE A 5 -9.99 -16.82 -9.41
CA ILE A 5 -10.99 -16.06 -10.17
C ILE A 5 -11.16 -14.67 -9.57
N GLY A 6 -11.40 -13.68 -10.42
CA GLY A 6 -11.64 -12.30 -10.01
C GLY A 6 -13.13 -12.00 -9.89
N CYS A 7 -13.49 -11.05 -9.05
CA CYS A 7 -14.85 -10.55 -8.86
C CYS A 7 -14.77 -9.07 -8.46
N THR A 8 -15.14 -8.09 -9.26
CA THR A 8 -15.96 -8.03 -10.47
C THR A 8 -15.14 -7.68 -11.74
N ALA A 9 -15.78 -7.53 -12.91
CA ALA A 9 -15.22 -6.88 -14.10
C ALA A 9 -15.34 -5.33 -13.99
N GLY A 10 -14.56 -4.58 -14.79
CA GLY A 10 -14.65 -3.12 -14.88
C GLY A 10 -13.47 -2.36 -14.28
N GLU A 11 -13.62 -1.05 -14.07
CA GLU A 11 -12.54 -0.15 -13.64
C GLU A 11 -11.80 -0.61 -12.37
N TRP A 12 -12.51 -1.23 -11.44
CA TRP A 12 -11.90 -1.71 -10.19
C TRP A 12 -11.01 -2.91 -10.42
N ALA A 13 -11.30 -3.74 -11.40
CA ALA A 13 -10.39 -4.80 -11.83
C ALA A 13 -9.07 -4.20 -12.36
N LEU A 14 -9.14 -3.10 -13.11
CA LEU A 14 -7.96 -2.38 -13.60
C LEU A 14 -7.09 -1.82 -12.46
N LYS A 15 -7.70 -1.44 -11.35
CA LYS A 15 -6.97 -0.89 -10.19
C LYS A 15 -6.31 -1.96 -9.34
N LEU A 16 -6.86 -3.16 -9.29
CA LEU A 16 -6.35 -4.25 -8.47
C LEU A 16 -5.36 -5.15 -9.22
N TYR A 17 -5.59 -5.39 -10.50
CA TYR A 17 -4.79 -6.35 -11.26
C TYR A 17 -3.74 -5.67 -12.15
N THR A 18 -2.48 -6.06 -11.98
CA THR A 18 -1.48 -5.91 -13.03
C THR A 18 -1.79 -6.88 -14.17
N VAL A 19 -1.21 -6.66 -15.36
CA VAL A 19 -1.41 -7.54 -16.51
C VAL A 19 -1.13 -9.01 -16.16
N ASP A 20 -0.09 -9.27 -15.39
CA ASP A 20 0.30 -10.66 -15.05
C ASP A 20 -0.61 -11.28 -14.00
N ARG A 21 -1.08 -10.53 -13.01
CA ARG A 21 -2.12 -11.00 -12.10
C ARG A 21 -3.39 -11.30 -12.87
N PHE A 22 -3.73 -10.45 -13.83
CA PHE A 22 -4.90 -10.66 -14.67
C PHE A 22 -4.75 -11.91 -15.56
N ILE A 23 -3.55 -12.15 -16.11
CA ILE A 23 -3.23 -13.37 -16.87
C ILE A 23 -3.43 -14.64 -16.02
N SER A 24 -3.08 -14.61 -14.75
CA SER A 24 -3.21 -15.76 -13.85
C SER A 24 -4.64 -16.06 -13.39
N LEU A 25 -5.60 -15.16 -13.61
CA LEU A 25 -7.00 -15.46 -13.37
C LEU A 25 -7.53 -16.45 -14.41
N GLU A 26 -8.34 -17.40 -13.99
CA GLU A 26 -9.04 -18.30 -14.93
C GLU A 26 -10.16 -17.54 -15.65
N TYR A 27 -11.00 -16.83 -14.90
CA TYR A 27 -12.10 -16.03 -15.42
C TYR A 27 -12.51 -14.95 -14.37
N LEU A 28 -13.49 -14.13 -14.74
CA LEU A 28 -14.11 -13.16 -13.86
C LEU A 28 -15.56 -13.54 -13.57
N LEU A 29 -16.08 -13.11 -12.41
CA LEU A 29 -17.50 -13.13 -12.07
C LEU A 29 -18.05 -11.71 -12.05
N ASP A 30 -19.20 -11.52 -12.69
CA ASP A 30 -19.99 -10.27 -12.63
C ASP A 30 -21.47 -10.56 -12.86
N GLU A 31 -22.33 -9.54 -12.75
CA GLU A 31 -23.76 -9.63 -13.12
C GLU A 31 -23.98 -9.84 -14.62
N GLN A 32 -23.10 -9.25 -15.44
CA GLN A 32 -23.17 -9.33 -16.88
C GLN A 32 -22.10 -10.25 -17.42
N GLU A 33 -22.52 -11.25 -18.17
CA GLU A 33 -21.61 -12.16 -18.87
C GLU A 33 -20.98 -11.47 -20.10
N GLY A 34 -19.77 -11.86 -20.43
CA GLY A 34 -19.07 -11.30 -21.58
C GLY A 34 -17.57 -11.58 -21.56
N GLU A 35 -16.82 -10.63 -22.06
CA GLU A 35 -15.37 -10.61 -22.00
C GLU A 35 -14.90 -9.28 -21.43
N TYR A 36 -13.85 -9.32 -20.63
CA TYR A 36 -13.21 -8.14 -20.10
C TYR A 36 -11.70 -8.23 -20.28
N GLY A 37 -11.10 -7.16 -20.80
CA GLY A 37 -9.69 -7.14 -21.17
C GLY A 37 -8.88 -6.05 -20.49
N ILE A 38 -7.64 -6.38 -20.17
CA ILE A 38 -6.62 -5.44 -19.66
C ILE A 38 -5.37 -5.58 -20.53
N CYS A 39 -4.94 -4.47 -21.14
CA CYS A 39 -3.69 -4.39 -21.91
C CYS A 39 -3.52 -5.53 -22.96
N GLY A 40 -4.58 -5.84 -23.69
CA GLY A 40 -4.56 -6.86 -24.74
C GLY A 40 -4.76 -8.30 -24.27
N VAL A 41 -4.92 -8.51 -22.97
CA VAL A 41 -5.31 -9.82 -22.40
C VAL A 41 -6.79 -9.77 -22.05
N SER A 42 -7.55 -10.76 -22.51
CA SER A 42 -9.00 -10.85 -22.27
C SER A 42 -9.32 -12.08 -21.44
N LYS A 43 -10.32 -11.96 -20.56
CA LYS A 43 -10.87 -13.03 -19.73
C LYS A 43 -12.38 -13.11 -19.90
N ARG A 44 -12.88 -14.33 -19.89
CA ARG A 44 -14.32 -14.56 -19.86
C ARG A 44 -14.92 -14.03 -18.56
N VAL A 45 -16.06 -13.38 -18.65
CA VAL A 45 -16.85 -12.98 -17.51
C VAL A 45 -18.10 -13.87 -17.47
N HIS A 46 -18.25 -14.58 -16.33
CA HIS A 46 -19.41 -15.41 -16.07
C HIS A 46 -20.31 -14.77 -15.03
N SER A 47 -21.61 -15.07 -15.09
CA SER A 47 -22.53 -14.73 -13.99
C SER A 47 -22.24 -15.59 -12.75
N TYR A 48 -22.73 -15.17 -11.57
CA TYR A 48 -22.52 -15.92 -10.33
C TYR A 48 -23.14 -17.33 -10.38
N GLU A 49 -24.14 -17.57 -11.24
CA GLU A 49 -24.72 -18.89 -11.46
C GLU A 49 -23.71 -19.94 -11.95
N TYR A 50 -22.64 -19.48 -12.61
CA TYR A 50 -21.57 -20.36 -13.10
C TYR A 50 -20.86 -21.11 -11.95
N LEU A 51 -20.87 -20.58 -10.73
CA LEU A 51 -20.33 -21.21 -9.53
C LEU A 51 -20.97 -22.58 -9.23
N ARG A 52 -22.19 -22.85 -9.71
CA ARG A 52 -22.82 -24.15 -9.58
C ARG A 52 -22.11 -25.27 -10.33
N ASN A 53 -21.30 -24.91 -11.31
CA ASN A 53 -20.53 -25.86 -12.12
C ASN A 53 -19.13 -26.09 -11.54
N GLU A 54 -18.77 -25.38 -10.49
CA GLU A 54 -17.44 -25.41 -9.91
C GLU A 54 -17.42 -26.22 -8.60
N LYS A 55 -16.26 -26.81 -8.33
CA LYS A 55 -15.98 -27.41 -7.04
C LYS A 55 -15.42 -26.34 -6.12
N ILE A 56 -16.19 -25.92 -5.14
CA ILE A 56 -15.92 -24.75 -4.28
C ILE A 56 -14.54 -24.84 -3.61
N ASP A 57 -14.18 -26.01 -3.09
CA ASP A 57 -12.88 -26.25 -2.43
C ASP A 57 -11.66 -26.03 -3.35
N ASP A 58 -11.88 -26.04 -4.66
CA ASP A 58 -10.83 -25.81 -5.66
C ASP A 58 -10.78 -24.34 -6.14
N LEU A 59 -11.56 -23.42 -5.49
CA LEU A 59 -11.63 -22.02 -5.86
C LEU A 59 -10.92 -21.10 -4.87
N ILE A 60 -10.36 -20.04 -5.41
CA ILE A 60 -9.99 -18.79 -4.69
C ILE A 60 -10.63 -17.66 -5.46
N VAL A 61 -11.55 -16.95 -4.82
CA VAL A 61 -12.21 -15.77 -5.39
C VAL A 61 -11.63 -14.50 -4.80
N ILE A 62 -11.18 -13.59 -5.64
CA ILE A 62 -10.64 -12.29 -5.22
C ILE A 62 -11.65 -11.21 -5.55
N ILE A 63 -12.25 -10.60 -4.53
CA ILE A 63 -13.17 -9.48 -4.68
C ILE A 63 -12.35 -8.21 -4.87
N ASN A 64 -12.46 -7.60 -6.03
CA ASN A 64 -11.71 -6.41 -6.42
C ASN A 64 -12.49 -5.08 -6.23
N ASP A 65 -13.82 -5.12 -6.13
CA ASP A 65 -14.63 -3.91 -5.86
C ASP A 65 -15.04 -3.83 -4.38
N THR A 66 -14.26 -3.08 -3.60
CA THR A 66 -14.50 -2.92 -2.17
C THR A 66 -15.78 -2.14 -1.85
N ARG A 67 -16.28 -1.32 -2.76
CA ARG A 67 -17.53 -0.57 -2.56
C ARG A 67 -18.74 -1.49 -2.54
N LYS A 68 -18.65 -2.62 -3.24
CA LYS A 68 -19.69 -3.64 -3.33
C LYS A 68 -19.37 -4.89 -2.51
N TYR A 69 -18.33 -4.83 -1.65
CA TYR A 69 -17.83 -6.00 -0.96
C TYR A 69 -18.93 -6.78 -0.23
N GLU A 70 -19.73 -6.12 0.60
CA GLU A 70 -20.79 -6.75 1.37
C GLU A 70 -21.91 -7.34 0.49
N GLU A 71 -22.19 -6.73 -0.65
CA GLU A 71 -23.15 -7.23 -1.63
C GLU A 71 -22.61 -8.51 -2.30
N ILE A 72 -21.37 -8.44 -2.78
CA ILE A 72 -20.70 -9.56 -3.44
C ILE A 72 -20.51 -10.73 -2.46
N LYS A 73 -20.08 -10.46 -1.23
CA LYS A 73 -19.99 -11.44 -0.15
C LYS A 73 -21.28 -12.24 0.01
N LYS A 74 -22.41 -11.55 0.16
CA LYS A 74 -23.73 -12.20 0.27
C LYS A 74 -24.08 -13.07 -0.93
N LYS A 75 -23.64 -12.69 -2.14
CA LYS A 75 -23.82 -13.49 -3.35
C LYS A 75 -22.98 -14.76 -3.31
N LEU A 76 -21.69 -14.63 -2.97
CA LEU A 76 -20.79 -15.79 -2.88
C LEU A 76 -21.20 -16.78 -1.80
N GLU A 77 -21.62 -16.28 -0.65
CA GLU A 77 -22.13 -17.11 0.46
C GLU A 77 -23.37 -17.95 0.08
N LYS A 78 -24.25 -17.44 -0.82
CA LYS A 78 -25.39 -18.22 -1.35
C LYS A 78 -24.97 -19.45 -2.14
N TYR A 79 -23.74 -19.47 -2.68
CA TYR A 79 -23.17 -20.61 -3.38
C TYR A 79 -22.29 -21.47 -2.46
N GLY A 80 -22.28 -21.20 -1.16
CA GLY A 80 -21.55 -21.99 -0.17
C GLY A 80 -20.08 -21.59 0.00
N LEU A 81 -19.63 -20.48 -0.60
CA LEU A 81 -18.30 -19.98 -0.38
C LEU A 81 -18.19 -19.32 0.99
N ILE A 82 -17.04 -19.45 1.64
CA ILE A 82 -16.76 -18.94 2.99
C ILE A 82 -15.67 -17.89 2.90
N GLU A 83 -15.90 -16.75 3.56
CA GLU A 83 -14.93 -15.65 3.66
C GLU A 83 -13.62 -16.11 4.32
N ASN A 84 -12.49 -15.65 3.81
CA ASN A 84 -11.13 -16.00 4.23
C ASN A 84 -10.73 -17.48 4.04
N ILE A 85 -11.60 -18.29 3.38
CA ILE A 85 -11.30 -19.66 2.97
C ILE A 85 -11.39 -19.78 1.44
N HIS A 86 -12.50 -19.33 0.86
CA HIS A 86 -12.81 -19.44 -0.56
C HIS A 86 -12.81 -18.08 -1.26
N PHE A 87 -13.09 -16.99 -0.54
CA PHE A 87 -13.00 -15.65 -1.11
C PHE A 87 -12.38 -14.66 -0.15
N PHE A 88 -11.74 -13.64 -0.76
CA PHE A 88 -10.92 -12.68 -0.06
C PHE A 88 -11.19 -11.27 -0.60
N ASN A 89 -11.10 -10.28 0.28
CA ASN A 89 -11.05 -8.89 -0.15
C ASN A 89 -9.69 -8.62 -0.80
N GLY A 90 -9.65 -8.42 -2.11
CA GLY A 90 -8.42 -8.25 -2.87
C GLY A 90 -7.57 -7.06 -2.42
N TRP A 91 -8.19 -6.01 -1.89
CA TRP A 91 -7.49 -4.85 -1.33
C TRP A 91 -6.91 -5.15 0.05
N LYS A 92 -7.58 -5.99 0.83
CA LYS A 92 -7.09 -6.42 2.15
C LYS A 92 -6.04 -7.52 2.07
N LEU A 93 -6.04 -8.35 1.03
CA LEU A 93 -5.00 -9.36 0.84
C LEU A 93 -3.61 -8.75 0.79
N ASP A 94 -3.48 -7.58 0.16
CA ASP A 94 -2.20 -6.89 0.10
C ASP A 94 -1.85 -6.18 1.43
N SER A 95 -2.82 -5.78 2.22
CA SER A 95 -2.64 -4.93 3.39
C SER A 95 -2.67 -5.67 4.74
N ASN A 96 -3.55 -6.65 4.93
CA ASN A 96 -3.66 -7.35 6.22
C ASN A 96 -2.45 -8.24 6.54
N SER A 97 -1.89 -8.88 5.53
CA SER A 97 -0.68 -9.69 5.68
C SER A 97 0.54 -8.88 6.10
N TYR A 98 0.57 -7.62 5.70
CA TYR A 98 1.60 -6.69 6.10
C TYR A 98 1.52 -6.36 7.58
N HIS A 99 0.32 -6.08 8.09
CA HIS A 99 0.10 -5.79 9.50
C HIS A 99 0.47 -6.95 10.41
N GLU A 100 0.13 -8.17 10.00
CA GLU A 100 0.45 -9.37 10.76
C GLU A 100 1.96 -9.64 10.79
N VAL A 101 2.65 -9.45 9.67
CA VAL A 101 4.11 -9.67 9.59
C VAL A 101 4.90 -8.64 10.39
N TYR A 102 4.50 -7.36 10.39
CA TYR A 102 5.22 -6.32 11.14
C TYR A 102 4.79 -6.21 12.60
N ALA A 103 3.55 -6.59 12.92
CA ALA A 103 3.11 -6.79 14.29
C ALA A 103 3.63 -8.11 14.87
N ASP A 104 4.17 -9.00 14.04
CA ASP A 104 4.70 -10.28 14.47
C ASP A 104 5.97 -10.09 15.32
N LYS A 105 6.03 -10.83 16.39
CA LYS A 105 7.17 -10.92 17.29
C LYS A 105 8.48 -11.25 16.57
N SER A 106 8.42 -12.05 15.51
CA SER A 106 9.57 -12.41 14.68
C SER A 106 10.18 -11.21 13.96
N TRP A 107 9.37 -10.25 13.48
CA TRP A 107 9.90 -9.02 12.88
C TRP A 107 10.54 -8.12 13.91
N GLN A 108 9.93 -7.96 15.08
CA GLN A 108 10.52 -7.19 16.18
C GLN A 108 11.84 -7.79 16.67
N GLU A 109 11.94 -9.12 16.70
CA GLU A 109 13.17 -9.83 17.00
C GLU A 109 14.22 -9.64 15.90
N PHE A 110 13.80 -9.65 14.62
CA PHE A 110 14.69 -9.36 13.49
C PHE A 110 15.24 -7.92 13.57
N GLU A 111 14.40 -6.93 13.84
CA GLU A 111 14.83 -5.53 14.00
C GLU A 111 15.84 -5.33 15.16
N LYS A 112 15.80 -6.18 16.16
CA LYS A 112 16.74 -6.19 17.30
C LYS A 112 17.96 -7.08 17.09
N SER A 113 18.00 -7.84 15.99
CA SER A 113 19.10 -8.77 15.69
C SER A 113 20.34 -8.02 15.20
N ASP A 114 21.51 -8.63 15.36
CA ASP A 114 22.78 -8.13 14.79
C ASP A 114 23.19 -8.92 13.53
N THR A 115 22.22 -9.29 12.71
CA THR A 115 22.48 -10.06 11.50
C THR A 115 23.02 -9.20 10.36
N ASN A 116 23.83 -9.81 9.47
CA ASN A 116 24.30 -9.13 8.26
C ASN A 116 23.12 -8.75 7.33
N ALA A 117 22.01 -9.46 7.42
CA ALA A 117 20.78 -9.12 6.68
C ALA A 117 20.21 -7.79 7.18
N LEU A 118 20.07 -7.63 8.49
CA LEU A 118 19.58 -6.38 9.08
C LEU A 118 20.55 -5.21 8.84
N LYS A 119 21.86 -5.42 8.93
CA LYS A 119 22.85 -4.37 8.63
C LYS A 119 22.71 -3.85 7.21
N ARG A 120 22.52 -4.75 6.21
CA ARG A 120 22.25 -4.35 4.83
C ARG A 120 20.92 -3.61 4.68
N GLN A 121 19.89 -4.05 5.40
CA GLN A 121 18.58 -3.42 5.41
C GLN A 121 18.64 -1.99 5.96
N ARG A 122 19.30 -1.79 7.10
CA ARG A 122 19.55 -0.48 7.72
C ARG A 122 20.31 0.45 6.81
N GLN A 123 21.34 -0.06 6.13
CA GLN A 123 22.07 0.76 5.15
C GLN A 123 21.14 1.22 4.03
N GLY A 124 20.28 0.35 3.52
CA GLY A 124 19.29 0.71 2.51
C GLY A 124 18.26 1.76 3.01
N TRP A 125 17.82 1.65 4.26
CA TRP A 125 16.95 2.67 4.88
C TRP A 125 17.66 4.01 5.03
N LYS A 126 18.91 3.99 5.46
CA LYS A 126 19.73 5.19 5.62
C LYS A 126 19.99 5.88 4.27
N ASP A 127 20.30 5.14 3.23
CA ASP A 127 20.51 5.67 1.88
C ASP A 127 19.21 6.28 1.32
N ARG A 128 18.07 5.66 1.58
CA ARG A 128 16.74 6.21 1.25
C ARG A 128 16.48 7.51 2.00
N ALA A 129 16.67 7.53 3.32
CA ALA A 129 16.49 8.73 4.13
C ALA A 129 17.36 9.88 3.64
N ARG A 130 18.63 9.60 3.31
CA ARG A 130 19.56 10.59 2.71
C ARG A 130 19.05 11.11 1.37
N ALA A 131 18.61 10.24 0.46
CA ALA A 131 18.13 10.65 -0.84
C ALA A 131 16.86 11.48 -0.76
N MET A 132 15.92 11.06 0.10
CA MET A 132 14.64 11.74 0.28
C MET A 132 14.77 13.04 1.06
N SER A 133 15.75 13.18 1.97
CA SER A 133 15.99 14.45 2.67
C SER A 133 16.31 15.60 1.71
N GLN A 134 16.89 15.33 0.55
CA GLN A 134 17.16 16.31 -0.51
C GLN A 134 15.90 16.85 -1.19
N LEU A 135 14.75 16.22 -0.95
CA LEU A 135 13.45 16.70 -1.43
C LEU A 135 12.76 17.66 -0.46
N ILE A 136 13.26 17.76 0.77
CA ILE A 136 12.66 18.62 1.80
C ILE A 136 12.92 20.09 1.41
N PRO A 137 11.86 20.93 1.25
CA PRO A 137 12.01 22.34 0.96
C PRO A 137 12.72 23.10 2.08
N GLU A 138 13.48 24.15 1.72
CA GLU A 138 14.28 24.95 2.66
C GLU A 138 13.43 25.74 3.68
N ASP A 139 12.18 26.01 3.34
CA ASP A 139 11.24 26.75 4.18
C ASP A 139 10.50 25.88 5.21
N VAL A 140 10.77 24.59 5.26
CA VAL A 140 10.23 23.66 6.26
C VAL A 140 10.88 23.92 7.63
N LYS A 141 10.04 24.17 8.63
CA LYS A 141 10.47 24.37 10.04
C LYS A 141 9.99 23.26 10.96
N THR A 142 8.91 22.58 10.57
CA THR A 142 8.29 21.50 11.35
C THR A 142 8.03 20.29 10.46
N LEU A 143 8.40 19.10 10.93
CA LEU A 143 8.30 17.87 10.16
C LEU A 143 7.78 16.74 11.04
N MET A 144 6.82 15.95 10.52
CA MET A 144 6.42 14.69 11.13
C MET A 144 6.87 13.54 10.23
N ASP A 145 7.71 12.67 10.78
CA ASP A 145 8.20 11.45 10.15
C ASP A 145 7.27 10.28 10.52
N ILE A 146 6.40 9.90 9.58
CA ILE A 146 5.40 8.84 9.79
C ILE A 146 6.06 7.50 9.47
N GLY A 147 6.08 6.60 10.47
CA GLY A 147 6.85 5.36 10.42
C GLY A 147 8.34 5.62 10.58
N CYS A 148 8.68 6.42 11.59
CA CYS A 148 10.03 6.94 11.81
C CYS A 148 11.09 5.86 12.05
N GLY A 149 10.69 4.68 12.52
CA GLY A 149 11.60 3.58 12.81
C GLY A 149 12.77 4.02 13.70
N GLU A 150 13.99 3.83 13.25
CA GLU A 150 15.23 4.23 13.95
C GLU A 150 15.55 5.74 13.79
N GLU A 151 14.61 6.55 13.31
CA GLU A 151 14.76 8.00 13.11
C GLU A 151 15.98 8.41 12.25
N LEU A 152 16.32 7.57 11.30
CA LEU A 152 17.51 7.77 10.42
C LEU A 152 17.47 9.09 9.66
N LEU A 153 16.28 9.66 9.45
CA LEU A 153 16.13 10.96 8.80
C LEU A 153 16.82 12.08 9.60
N LYS A 154 16.83 12.02 10.93
CA LYS A 154 17.45 13.04 11.79
C LYS A 154 18.93 13.32 11.43
N GLU A 155 19.65 12.32 10.94
CA GLU A 155 21.05 12.48 10.53
C GLU A 155 21.25 13.44 9.34
N PHE A 156 20.19 13.67 8.56
CA PHE A 156 20.22 14.42 7.30
C PHE A 156 19.41 15.72 7.35
N LEU A 157 18.77 16.01 8.48
CA LEU A 157 18.01 17.25 8.67
C LEU A 157 18.89 18.41 9.08
N CYS A 158 18.50 19.63 8.65
CA CYS A 158 19.05 20.86 9.24
C CYS A 158 18.66 20.94 10.72
N LYS A 159 19.56 21.52 11.54
CA LYS A 159 19.37 21.62 12.99
C LYS A 159 18.14 22.44 13.41
N ASP A 160 17.62 23.28 12.54
CA ASP A 160 16.51 24.18 12.83
C ASP A 160 15.13 23.61 12.54
N ILE A 161 15.05 22.32 12.14
CA ILE A 161 13.80 21.64 11.90
C ILE A 161 13.34 20.97 13.19
N ASN A 162 12.13 21.34 13.64
CA ASN A 162 11.45 20.69 14.74
C ASN A 162 10.87 19.34 14.22
N TYR A 163 11.41 18.24 14.72
CA TYR A 163 11.13 16.89 14.25
C TYR A 163 10.19 16.16 15.21
N TYR A 164 9.14 15.55 14.66
CA TYR A 164 8.22 14.65 15.34
C TYR A 164 8.30 13.27 14.72
N GLY A 165 8.79 12.27 15.47
CA GLY A 165 8.79 10.86 15.06
C GLY A 165 7.49 10.18 15.44
N LEU A 166 6.78 9.59 14.49
CA LEU A 166 5.56 8.83 14.70
C LEU A 166 5.74 7.39 14.21
N ASP A 167 5.37 6.42 15.04
CA ASP A 167 5.43 5.00 14.70
C ASP A 167 4.31 4.22 15.40
N TYR A 168 3.99 3.01 14.94
CA TYR A 168 2.99 2.14 15.57
C TYR A 168 3.47 1.57 16.91
N CYS A 169 4.77 1.63 17.20
CA CYS A 169 5.35 1.20 18.46
C CYS A 169 6.38 2.22 18.97
N GLU A 170 6.68 2.15 20.25
CA GLU A 170 7.71 2.98 20.89
C GLU A 170 9.10 2.66 20.33
N ARG A 171 9.77 3.65 19.76
CA ARG A 171 11.16 3.58 19.30
C ARG A 171 12.09 4.23 20.31
N ASN A 172 11.64 5.31 20.93
CA ASN A 172 12.28 5.98 22.04
C ASN A 172 11.20 6.77 22.81
N LYS A 173 11.60 7.46 23.89
CA LYS A 173 10.68 8.21 24.77
C LYS A 173 9.94 9.38 24.10
N GLU A 174 10.44 9.85 22.96
CA GLU A 174 9.87 10.98 22.22
C GLU A 174 8.96 10.50 21.08
N THR A 175 8.91 9.18 20.81
CA THR A 175 8.08 8.62 19.75
C THR A 175 6.61 8.84 20.04
N ILE A 176 5.91 9.44 19.08
CA ILE A 176 4.45 9.52 19.09
C ILE A 176 3.91 8.17 18.62
N ILE A 177 3.29 7.44 19.53
CA ILE A 177 2.73 6.12 19.22
C ILE A 177 1.39 6.32 18.50
N CYS A 178 1.26 5.85 17.27
CA CYS A 178 0.05 5.93 16.47
C CYS A 178 0.04 4.84 15.39
N ASP A 179 -0.95 3.97 15.43
CA ASP A 179 -1.19 3.00 14.36
C ASP A 179 -2.06 3.65 13.27
N ILE A 180 -1.43 4.12 12.21
CA ILE A 180 -2.08 4.86 11.10
C ILE A 180 -3.17 4.06 10.38
N ASN A 181 -3.27 2.76 10.60
CA ASN A 181 -4.33 1.91 10.06
C ASN A 181 -5.55 1.82 10.99
N LYS A 182 -5.42 2.25 12.24
CA LYS A 182 -6.49 2.21 13.24
C LYS A 182 -6.87 3.59 13.77
N GLU A 183 -5.92 4.50 13.74
CA GLU A 183 -6.04 5.81 14.39
C GLU A 183 -5.86 6.94 13.37
N LYS A 184 -6.39 8.11 13.70
CA LYS A 184 -6.10 9.32 12.92
C LYS A 184 -4.74 9.88 13.31
N LEU A 185 -4.08 10.50 12.34
CA LEU A 185 -2.87 11.26 12.63
C LEU A 185 -3.13 12.28 13.73
N PRO A 186 -2.21 12.45 14.69
CA PRO A 186 -2.35 13.42 15.78
C PRO A 186 -2.53 14.85 15.24
N ASP A 187 -3.26 15.66 15.99
CA ASP A 187 -3.54 17.05 15.60
C ASP A 187 -2.36 17.97 15.93
N ILE A 188 -1.22 17.68 15.31
CA ILE A 188 0.00 18.47 15.39
C ILE A 188 0.18 19.19 14.06
N LYS A 189 0.24 20.51 14.09
CA LYS A 189 0.48 21.32 12.90
C LYS A 189 1.94 21.19 12.49
N VAL A 190 2.17 20.68 11.28
CA VAL A 190 3.50 20.56 10.69
C VAL A 190 3.52 21.14 9.27
N ASP A 191 4.69 21.59 8.83
CA ASP A 191 4.89 22.06 7.47
C ASP A 191 4.97 20.90 6.50
N LEU A 192 5.53 19.76 6.96
CA LEU A 192 5.81 18.62 6.11
C LEU A 192 5.50 17.30 6.80
N TYR A 193 4.78 16.41 6.09
CA TYR A 193 4.75 14.99 6.38
C TYR A 193 5.80 14.25 5.57
N TYR A 194 6.62 13.46 6.25
CA TYR A 194 7.64 12.61 5.63
C TYR A 194 7.28 11.13 5.84
N MET A 195 7.38 10.33 4.78
CA MET A 195 6.98 8.91 4.79
C MET A 195 7.93 8.08 3.92
N ALA A 196 8.89 7.43 4.55
CA ALA A 196 9.90 6.64 3.85
C ALA A 196 9.53 5.15 3.83
N GLY A 197 8.84 4.69 2.79
CA GLY A 197 8.42 3.30 2.64
C GLY A 197 7.22 2.93 3.50
N ILE A 198 6.33 3.86 3.78
CA ILE A 198 5.16 3.67 4.65
C ILE A 198 3.87 3.49 3.87
N ILE A 199 3.71 4.16 2.73
CA ILE A 199 2.45 4.12 1.98
C ILE A 199 2.04 2.70 1.56
N ASP A 200 3.02 1.81 1.40
CA ASP A 200 2.78 0.41 1.03
C ASP A 200 2.18 -0.42 2.19
N TYR A 201 2.21 0.10 3.43
CA TYR A 201 1.65 -0.53 4.64
C TYR A 201 0.28 0.02 5.03
N VAL A 202 -0.19 1.05 4.34
CA VAL A 202 -1.48 1.67 4.63
C VAL A 202 -2.61 0.85 4.03
N THR A 203 -3.55 0.44 4.87
CA THR A 203 -4.68 -0.42 4.47
C THR A 203 -5.79 0.33 3.76
N ASP A 204 -6.02 1.58 4.14
CA ASP A 204 -7.03 2.47 3.53
C ASP A 204 -6.33 3.75 3.06
N ILE A 205 -5.61 3.63 1.94
CA ILE A 205 -4.80 4.71 1.39
C ILE A 205 -5.64 5.97 1.09
N PRO A 206 -6.82 5.91 0.46
CA PRO A 206 -7.60 7.11 0.19
C PRO A 206 -8.00 7.89 1.44
N ASN A 207 -8.37 7.21 2.53
CA ASN A 207 -8.72 7.88 3.78
C ASN A 207 -7.48 8.39 4.53
N PHE A 208 -6.38 7.67 4.45
CA PHE A 208 -5.12 8.13 5.02
C PHE A 208 -4.61 9.40 4.31
N ILE A 209 -4.59 9.40 2.97
CA ILE A 209 -4.14 10.54 2.15
C ILE A 209 -4.91 11.82 2.49
N LYS A 210 -6.23 11.74 2.72
CA LYS A 210 -7.04 12.91 3.11
C LYS A 210 -6.52 13.61 4.37
N GLN A 211 -5.91 12.88 5.30
CA GLN A 211 -5.35 13.44 6.52
C GLN A 211 -4.10 14.28 6.27
N LEU A 212 -3.41 14.05 5.15
CA LEU A 212 -2.20 14.77 4.76
C LEU A 212 -2.48 16.21 4.30
N SER A 213 -3.73 16.54 3.95
CA SER A 213 -4.12 17.87 3.43
C SER A 213 -3.85 19.03 4.39
N ARG A 214 -3.53 18.75 5.66
CA ARG A 214 -3.21 19.73 6.69
C ARG A 214 -1.80 20.33 6.58
N ALA A 215 -0.89 19.64 5.88
CA ALA A 215 0.49 20.10 5.72
C ALA A 215 0.70 20.83 4.38
N LYS A 216 1.71 21.69 4.35
CA LYS A 216 2.14 22.40 3.14
C LYS A 216 2.84 21.47 2.14
N TYR A 217 3.61 20.52 2.66
CA TYR A 217 4.39 19.59 1.87
C TYR A 217 4.19 18.14 2.32
N VAL A 218 4.35 17.22 1.36
CA VAL A 218 4.48 15.79 1.64
C VAL A 218 5.68 15.27 0.86
N VAL A 219 6.61 14.61 1.56
CA VAL A 219 7.69 13.84 0.95
C VAL A 219 7.45 12.38 1.25
N MET A 220 7.30 11.56 0.22
CA MET A 220 7.06 10.13 0.41
C MET A 220 7.78 9.27 -0.61
N SER A 221 8.02 8.02 -0.24
CA SER A 221 8.45 7.00 -1.19
C SER A 221 7.34 5.99 -1.46
N LYS A 222 7.33 5.47 -2.68
CA LYS A 222 6.42 4.41 -3.12
C LYS A 222 7.23 3.39 -3.92
N THR A 223 7.16 2.15 -3.48
CA THR A 223 7.77 1.04 -4.22
C THR A 223 7.03 0.84 -5.55
N ARG A 224 7.78 0.66 -6.63
CA ARG A 224 7.20 0.32 -7.93
C ARG A 224 6.70 -1.12 -7.89
N ASN A 225 5.39 -1.28 -8.06
CA ASN A 225 4.72 -2.56 -7.88
C ASN A 225 4.67 -3.41 -9.16
N GLU A 226 5.77 -3.54 -9.85
CA GLU A 226 5.84 -4.42 -11.02
C GLU A 226 6.33 -5.84 -10.68
N ARG A 227 6.62 -6.11 -9.40
CA ARG A 227 6.98 -7.46 -8.97
C ARG A 227 5.71 -8.27 -8.71
N PHE A 228 5.56 -9.29 -9.52
CA PHE A 228 4.47 -10.25 -9.50
C PHE A 228 4.35 -10.97 -8.17
N ILE A 229 3.16 -10.95 -7.57
CA ILE A 229 2.75 -12.06 -6.72
C ILE A 229 2.22 -13.14 -7.65
N ARG A 230 2.88 -14.26 -7.73
CA ARG A 230 2.20 -15.49 -8.11
C ARG A 230 1.27 -15.83 -6.97
N LEU A 231 -0.03 -15.73 -7.20
CA LEU A 231 -1.06 -16.25 -6.32
C LEU A 231 -1.11 -17.78 -6.50
N ASP A 232 0.02 -18.43 -6.25
CA ASP A 232 0.06 -19.90 -6.17
C ASP A 232 0.00 -20.32 -4.69
N ASP A 233 -0.34 -21.58 -4.44
CA ASP A 233 -0.52 -22.13 -3.10
C ASP A 233 0.69 -21.94 -2.16
N LYS A 234 1.88 -21.73 -2.73
CA LYS A 234 3.11 -21.48 -1.97
C LYS A 234 3.17 -20.09 -1.36
N VAL A 235 2.51 -19.13 -1.98
CA VAL A 235 2.45 -17.73 -1.46
C VAL A 235 1.50 -17.63 -0.28
N MET A 236 0.43 -18.42 -0.28
CA MET A 236 -0.54 -18.49 0.82
C MET A 236 0.00 -19.25 2.03
N ASP A 237 0.83 -20.27 1.80
CA ASP A 237 1.38 -21.14 2.85
C ASP A 237 2.72 -20.66 3.45
N SER A 238 3.47 -19.83 2.75
CA SER A 238 4.86 -19.54 3.15
C SER A 238 5.02 -18.43 4.19
N GLY A 239 3.95 -17.71 4.55
CA GLY A 239 4.07 -16.50 5.40
C GLY A 239 4.99 -15.42 4.80
N TYR A 240 5.62 -15.72 3.67
CA TYR A 240 6.43 -14.80 2.88
C TYR A 240 5.55 -14.11 1.86
N MET A 241 4.76 -13.18 2.29
CA MET A 241 4.24 -12.21 1.35
C MET A 241 5.39 -11.36 0.84
N ASN A 242 5.54 -11.37 -0.46
CA ASN A 242 6.51 -10.52 -1.11
C ASN A 242 6.21 -9.06 -0.76
N TYR A 243 7.07 -8.47 0.03
CA TYR A 243 7.05 -7.09 0.43
C TYR A 243 6.74 -6.18 -0.75
N GLY A 244 5.69 -5.39 -0.64
CA GLY A 244 5.48 -4.26 -1.52
C GLY A 244 4.67 -4.52 -2.78
N ILE A 245 3.60 -5.32 -2.70
CA ILE A 245 2.66 -5.42 -3.79
C ILE A 245 1.30 -4.89 -3.36
N SER A 246 1.25 -3.61 -3.14
CA SER A 246 -0.02 -2.92 -3.21
C SER A 246 -0.36 -2.72 -4.70
N SER A 247 -1.59 -3.00 -5.09
CA SER A 247 -2.13 -2.65 -6.41
C SER A 247 -2.29 -1.14 -6.61
N TYR A 248 -1.82 -0.38 -5.64
CA TYR A 248 -1.84 1.07 -5.64
C TYR A 248 -0.60 1.59 -6.35
N TYR A 249 -0.77 1.99 -7.60
CA TYR A 249 0.29 2.49 -8.47
C TYR A 249 0.72 3.92 -8.14
N CYS A 250 1.91 4.31 -8.60
CA CYS A 250 2.36 5.69 -8.50
C CYS A 250 1.40 6.69 -9.18
N SER A 251 0.74 6.26 -10.27
CA SER A 251 -0.30 7.08 -10.93
C SER A 251 -1.52 7.31 -10.04
N ASN A 252 -1.96 6.28 -9.31
CA ASN A 252 -3.06 6.42 -8.35
C ASN A 252 -2.67 7.39 -7.23
N LEU A 253 -1.46 7.26 -6.69
CA LEU A 253 -0.94 8.17 -5.67
C LEU A 253 -0.96 9.62 -6.14
N ILE A 254 -0.46 9.90 -7.35
CA ILE A 254 -0.44 11.25 -7.90
C ILE A 254 -1.86 11.78 -8.07
N THR A 255 -2.80 10.96 -8.54
CA THR A 255 -4.20 11.35 -8.73
C THR A 255 -4.87 11.65 -7.39
N ASP A 256 -4.75 10.76 -6.41
CA ASP A 256 -5.39 10.93 -5.10
C ASP A 256 -4.79 12.13 -4.34
N MET A 257 -3.49 12.37 -4.46
CA MET A 257 -2.85 13.57 -3.91
C MET A 257 -3.36 14.85 -4.59
N PHE A 258 -3.57 14.81 -5.90
CA PHE A 258 -4.13 15.95 -6.63
C PHE A 258 -5.58 16.25 -6.20
N GLU A 259 -6.40 15.23 -5.98
CA GLU A 259 -7.79 15.39 -5.54
C GLU A 259 -7.91 16.08 -4.16
N ILE A 260 -6.92 15.92 -3.30
CA ILE A 260 -6.88 16.59 -1.99
C ILE A 260 -6.08 17.91 -1.98
N GLY A 261 -5.71 18.41 -3.15
CA GLY A 261 -5.10 19.72 -3.32
C GLY A 261 -3.57 19.75 -3.39
N PHE A 262 -2.92 18.64 -3.66
CA PHE A 262 -1.47 18.59 -3.85
C PHE A 262 -1.07 18.49 -5.30
N VAL A 263 0.04 19.12 -5.64
CA VAL A 263 0.71 18.98 -6.94
C VAL A 263 2.06 18.29 -6.74
N CYS A 264 2.35 17.28 -7.55
CA CYS A 264 3.66 16.64 -7.56
C CYS A 264 4.70 17.62 -8.16
N ARG A 265 5.64 18.09 -7.35
CA ARG A 265 6.70 19.03 -7.75
C ARG A 265 7.95 18.34 -8.22
N LYS A 266 8.29 17.22 -7.59
CA LYS A 266 9.46 16.41 -7.96
C LYS A 266 9.10 14.94 -7.85
N MET A 267 9.64 14.17 -8.78
CA MET A 267 9.62 12.72 -8.73
C MET A 267 11.03 12.24 -9.08
N GLN A 268 11.59 11.39 -8.25
CA GLN A 268 12.89 10.77 -8.47
C GLN A 268 12.74 9.27 -8.46
N TRP A 269 13.42 8.57 -9.35
CA TRP A 269 13.40 7.12 -9.41
C TRP A 269 14.72 6.54 -8.90
N ASN A 270 14.63 5.71 -7.88
CA ASN A 270 15.77 4.99 -7.34
C ASN A 270 15.77 3.53 -7.83
N TYR A 271 16.36 3.30 -9.00
CA TYR A 271 16.44 1.96 -9.60
C TYR A 271 17.51 1.06 -8.97
N LYS A 272 18.46 1.62 -8.21
CA LYS A 272 19.64 0.88 -7.71
C LYS A 272 19.35 0.00 -6.50
N GLN A 273 18.39 0.38 -5.68
CA GLN A 273 18.19 -0.29 -4.40
C GLN A 273 16.88 -1.07 -4.30
N ARG A 274 15.74 -0.52 -4.68
CA ARG A 274 14.43 -1.14 -4.46
C ARG A 274 13.39 -0.87 -5.53
N ASP A 275 13.73 -0.23 -6.62
CA ASP A 275 12.75 0.21 -7.60
C ASP A 275 11.67 1.10 -6.97
N GLU A 276 12.11 2.11 -6.21
CA GLU A 276 11.27 3.06 -5.51
C GLU A 276 11.22 4.40 -6.23
N HIS A 277 10.07 5.05 -6.18
CA HIS A 277 9.91 6.45 -6.54
C HIS A 277 9.84 7.31 -5.28
N TYR A 278 10.52 8.44 -5.31
CA TYR A 278 10.48 9.47 -4.28
C TYR A 278 9.74 10.68 -4.81
N PHE A 279 8.77 11.16 -4.06
CA PHE A 279 7.90 12.25 -4.44
C PHE A 279 8.03 13.42 -3.48
N LEU A 280 7.99 14.63 -4.02
CA LEU A 280 7.66 15.84 -3.30
C LEU A 280 6.33 16.36 -3.82
N PHE A 281 5.36 16.47 -2.94
CA PHE A 281 4.07 17.11 -3.18
C PHE A 281 4.00 18.44 -2.44
N GLU A 282 3.42 19.45 -3.10
CA GLU A 282 3.14 20.78 -2.51
C GLU A 282 1.63 21.03 -2.53
N ASN A 283 1.08 21.44 -1.39
CA ASN A 283 -0.34 21.79 -1.26
C ASN A 283 -0.59 23.17 -1.89
N TYR A 284 -1.23 23.20 -3.05
CA TYR A 284 -1.51 24.44 -3.77
C TYR A 284 -2.69 25.20 -3.18
N VAL A 285 -3.60 24.53 -2.46
CA VAL A 285 -4.76 25.18 -1.81
C VAL A 285 -4.29 26.03 -0.65
N LEU A 286 -3.37 25.52 0.18
CA LEU A 286 -2.79 26.29 1.28
C LEU A 286 -1.93 27.45 0.79
N LYS A 287 -1.30 27.32 -0.38
CA LYS A 287 -0.46 28.37 -0.96
C LYS A 287 -1.26 29.57 -1.46
N GLN A 288 -2.51 29.38 -1.88
CA GLN A 288 -3.38 30.48 -2.35
C GLN A 288 -3.99 31.29 -1.20
N ASN A 289 -3.99 30.74 0.01
CA ASN A 289 -4.60 31.35 1.19
C ASN A 289 -3.58 32.07 2.11
N ASN A 290 -2.30 32.06 1.75
CA ASN A 290 -1.21 32.79 2.41
C ASN A 290 -0.64 33.87 1.47
#